data_087a4d3b0552b3ee5fa5732119554ee8
#
_entry.id   087a4d3b0552b3ee5fa5732119554ee8
#
_cell.length_a   1.000
_cell.length_b   1.000
_cell.length_c   1.000
_cell.angle_alpha   90.00
_cell.angle_beta   90.00
_cell.angle_gamma   90.00
#
_symmetry.space_group_name_H-M   'P 1'
#
loop_
_entity.id
_entity.type
_entity.pdbx_description
1 polymer ?
#
loop_
_entity_poly.entity_id
_entity_poly.type
_entity_poly.pdbx_seq_one_letter_code
_entity_poly.pdbx_strand_id
1 'polypeptide(L)'
;MKLKVLGCYGGNIPGHGMTSLLLNDTVALDAGWVSGALSLKDQEKVKDIFISHSHLDHTCTLPFLIDNNFSAPGFSLRIYAIPEVVASMKNHLFNKITWPDFTSLPNDLTPVLKLVEVAPEESVVVNGLTIRPVLVSHLVPTTGFIVEDKKCAIAFSSDTGPTHRFWEIVNGLKNLRGVITETSFPNEFQDLADVSGHLTPAALDLELGKLKRDVPVYLYGGKPKHLKAIKKQVAALKRKKLTFLEQGKVYRF
;
A
#
# COMPACT_ATOMS: atom_id res chain seq x y z
N MET A 1 1.08 -3.73 17.00
CA MET A 1 0.46 -3.11 15.80
C MET A 1 -0.64 -4.01 15.26
N LYS A 2 -1.81 -3.45 14.87
CA LYS A 2 -2.92 -4.18 14.22
C LYS A 2 -2.95 -3.80 12.74
N LEU A 3 -3.01 -4.78 11.85
CA LEU A 3 -3.15 -4.58 10.41
C LEU A 3 -4.35 -5.37 9.91
N LYS A 4 -5.34 -4.69 9.34
CA LYS A 4 -6.50 -5.29 8.66
C LYS A 4 -6.30 -5.19 7.14
N VAL A 5 -6.42 -6.30 6.43
CA VAL A 5 -6.31 -6.34 4.97
C VAL A 5 -7.67 -5.99 4.36
N LEU A 6 -7.80 -4.80 3.80
CA LEU A 6 -9.03 -4.37 3.13
C LEU A 6 -9.09 -4.94 1.70
N GLY A 7 -7.95 -4.94 1.02
CA GLY A 7 -7.72 -5.54 -0.28
C GLY A 7 -6.25 -5.86 -0.47
N CYS A 8 -5.93 -6.88 -1.25
CA CYS A 8 -4.55 -7.35 -1.44
C CYS A 8 -4.30 -7.96 -2.82
N TYR A 9 -5.07 -7.53 -3.82
CA TYR A 9 -4.95 -8.03 -5.18
C TYR A 9 -4.55 -6.93 -6.16
N GLY A 10 -3.76 -7.27 -7.17
CA GLY A 10 -3.37 -6.37 -8.26
C GLY A 10 -4.44 -6.28 -9.36
N GLY A 11 -5.71 -6.23 -8.99
CA GLY A 11 -6.84 -6.06 -9.89
C GLY A 11 -8.17 -6.24 -9.16
N ASN A 12 -9.27 -5.86 -9.84
CA ASN A 12 -10.61 -5.84 -9.27
C ASN A 12 -11.51 -6.84 -10.01
N ILE A 13 -11.95 -7.87 -9.28
CA ILE A 13 -13.04 -8.77 -9.67
C ILE A 13 -13.89 -9.09 -8.42
N PRO A 14 -15.10 -9.63 -8.55
CA PRO A 14 -15.91 -10.00 -7.38
C PRO A 14 -15.13 -10.82 -6.35
N GLY A 15 -15.12 -10.35 -5.09
CA GLY A 15 -14.39 -10.97 -3.99
C GLY A 15 -12.88 -10.68 -3.92
N HIS A 16 -12.34 -9.86 -4.82
CA HIS A 16 -10.90 -9.52 -4.85
C HIS A 16 -10.74 -8.00 -4.88
N GLY A 17 -10.58 -7.39 -3.72
CA GLY A 17 -10.35 -5.95 -3.57
C GLY A 17 -8.90 -5.57 -3.83
N MET A 18 -8.70 -4.43 -4.45
CA MET A 18 -7.41 -3.85 -4.77
C MET A 18 -6.64 -3.42 -3.51
N THR A 19 -5.35 -3.15 -3.65
CA THR A 19 -4.42 -2.95 -2.54
C THR A 19 -4.88 -1.86 -1.55
N SER A 20 -5.11 -2.26 -0.30
CA SER A 20 -5.39 -1.36 0.83
C SER A 20 -5.18 -2.08 2.15
N LEU A 21 -4.32 -1.55 2.98
CA LEU A 21 -3.97 -2.08 4.30
C LEU A 21 -4.34 -1.05 5.37
N LEU A 22 -5.11 -1.44 6.39
CA LEU A 22 -5.55 -0.54 7.45
C LEU A 22 -4.82 -0.83 8.76
N LEU A 23 -4.11 0.16 9.26
CA LEU A 23 -3.33 0.12 10.49
C LEU A 23 -4.14 0.74 11.64
N ASN A 24 -4.26 0.02 12.75
CA ASN A 24 -4.90 0.47 13.99
C ASN A 24 -6.27 1.15 13.75
N ASP A 25 -7.00 0.73 12.72
CA ASP A 25 -8.32 1.20 12.30
C ASP A 25 -8.40 2.67 11.83
N THR A 26 -7.29 3.40 11.75
CA THR A 26 -7.29 4.86 11.50
C THR A 26 -6.33 5.31 10.41
N VAL A 27 -5.30 4.54 10.08
CA VAL A 27 -4.29 4.88 9.07
C VAL A 27 -4.29 3.84 7.96
N ALA A 28 -4.42 4.24 6.71
CA ALA A 28 -4.33 3.30 5.58
C ALA A 28 -2.99 3.43 4.84
N LEU A 29 -2.49 2.29 4.34
CA LEU A 29 -1.48 2.23 3.29
C LEU A 29 -2.21 1.83 2.01
N ASP A 30 -2.17 2.71 1.03
CA ASP A 30 -2.94 2.69 -0.21
C ASP A 30 -4.47 2.65 -0.04
N ALA A 31 -5.18 3.04 -1.06
CA ALA A 31 -6.62 3.21 -1.05
C ALA A 31 -7.32 2.63 -2.29
N GLY A 32 -6.82 1.50 -2.79
CA GLY A 32 -7.47 0.79 -3.89
C GLY A 32 -8.86 0.25 -3.50
N TRP A 33 -9.07 -0.11 -2.22
CA TRP A 33 -10.33 -0.75 -1.79
C TRP A 33 -10.86 -0.28 -0.43
N VAL A 34 -10.53 0.92 0.04
CA VAL A 34 -10.95 1.42 1.38
C VAL A 34 -12.47 1.53 1.46
N SER A 35 -13.10 2.29 0.57
CA SER A 35 -14.56 2.50 0.59
C SER A 35 -15.34 1.23 0.21
N GLY A 36 -14.73 0.31 -0.54
CA GLY A 36 -15.36 -0.97 -0.88
C GLY A 36 -15.36 -1.99 0.27
N ALA A 37 -14.47 -1.83 1.26
CA ALA A 37 -14.30 -2.79 2.36
C ALA A 37 -14.83 -2.30 3.70
N LEU A 38 -14.99 -0.99 3.91
CA LEU A 38 -15.39 -0.40 5.19
C LEU A 38 -16.82 0.12 5.15
N SER A 39 -17.54 -0.07 6.28
CA SER A 39 -18.81 0.62 6.51
C SER A 39 -18.59 2.14 6.55
N LEU A 40 -19.64 2.95 6.29
CA LEU A 40 -19.54 4.42 6.38
C LEU A 40 -18.97 4.87 7.73
N LYS A 41 -19.47 4.29 8.84
CA LYS A 41 -18.96 4.57 10.20
C LYS A 41 -17.48 4.25 10.38
N ASP A 42 -16.95 3.22 9.71
CA ASP A 42 -15.53 2.89 9.80
C ASP A 42 -14.68 3.73 8.84
N GLN A 43 -15.25 4.17 7.71
CA GLN A 43 -14.60 5.13 6.81
C GLN A 43 -14.32 6.46 7.51
N GLU A 44 -15.26 6.96 8.34
CA GLU A 44 -15.07 8.19 9.11
C GLU A 44 -13.87 8.18 10.06
N LYS A 45 -13.39 6.99 10.47
CA LYS A 45 -12.22 6.83 11.34
C LYS A 45 -10.89 6.96 10.58
N VAL A 46 -10.90 6.77 9.27
CA VAL A 46 -9.71 6.86 8.44
C VAL A 46 -9.40 8.32 8.16
N LYS A 47 -8.41 8.86 8.83
CA LYS A 47 -8.01 10.28 8.75
C LYS A 47 -6.68 10.50 8.05
N ASP A 48 -5.90 9.43 7.89
CA ASP A 48 -4.55 9.46 7.36
C ASP A 48 -4.36 8.32 6.38
N ILE A 49 -3.92 8.63 5.16
CA ILE A 49 -3.61 7.64 4.12
C ILE A 49 -2.23 7.93 3.55
N PHE A 50 -1.39 6.92 3.49
CA PHE A 50 -0.10 6.96 2.79
C PHE A 50 -0.28 6.28 1.44
N ILE A 51 -0.06 7.03 0.37
CA ILE A 51 -0.16 6.53 -1.01
C ILE A 51 1.23 6.24 -1.54
N SER A 52 1.42 4.99 -1.95
CA SER A 52 2.69 4.51 -2.47
C SER A 52 3.01 5.05 -3.86
N HIS A 53 2.04 5.05 -4.75
CA HIS A 53 2.13 5.54 -6.13
C HIS A 53 0.74 5.81 -6.73
N SER A 54 0.72 6.35 -7.95
CA SER A 54 -0.50 6.90 -8.55
C SER A 54 -1.37 5.90 -9.33
N HIS A 55 -1.02 4.61 -9.43
CA HIS A 55 -1.85 3.65 -10.14
C HIS A 55 -3.23 3.48 -9.49
N LEU A 56 -4.25 3.22 -10.33
CA LEU A 56 -5.63 3.18 -9.86
C LEU A 56 -5.91 2.06 -8.86
N ASP A 57 -5.25 0.93 -8.96
CA ASP A 57 -5.40 -0.16 -7.98
C ASP A 57 -4.83 0.16 -6.59
N HIS A 58 -4.20 1.35 -6.44
CA HIS A 58 -3.74 1.92 -5.17
C HIS A 58 -4.51 3.20 -4.76
N THR A 59 -5.28 3.82 -5.67
CA THR A 59 -5.92 5.12 -5.43
C THR A 59 -7.42 5.14 -5.73
N CYS A 60 -7.96 4.15 -6.40
CA CYS A 60 -9.30 4.12 -7.02
C CYS A 60 -10.44 4.50 -6.05
N THR A 61 -10.37 4.15 -4.79
CA THR A 61 -11.47 4.43 -3.85
C THR A 61 -11.30 5.71 -3.04
N LEU A 62 -10.23 6.48 -3.24
CA LEU A 62 -10.03 7.79 -2.59
C LEU A 62 -11.18 8.77 -2.82
N PRO A 63 -11.61 9.00 -4.08
CA PRO A 63 -12.72 9.92 -4.37
C PRO A 63 -13.98 9.56 -3.61
N PHE A 64 -14.35 8.30 -3.60
CA PHE A 64 -15.56 7.79 -2.93
C PHE A 64 -15.44 7.84 -1.42
N LEU A 65 -14.26 7.60 -0.84
CA LEU A 65 -14.04 7.75 0.60
C LEU A 65 -14.30 9.18 1.05
N ILE A 66 -13.83 10.16 0.30
CA ILE A 66 -14.02 11.59 0.63
C ILE A 66 -15.48 11.98 0.43
N ASP A 67 -16.07 11.60 -0.69
CA ASP A 67 -17.45 11.90 -1.04
C ASP A 67 -18.44 11.33 -0.01
N ASN A 68 -18.27 10.07 0.37
CA ASN A 68 -19.08 9.41 1.39
C ASN A 68 -19.06 10.12 2.75
N ASN A 69 -17.98 10.83 3.06
CA ASN A 69 -17.76 11.47 4.36
C ASN A 69 -17.78 13.00 4.28
N PHE A 70 -18.06 13.58 3.12
CA PHE A 70 -18.00 15.03 2.89
C PHE A 70 -18.84 15.83 3.87
N SER A 71 -20.01 15.34 4.22
CA SER A 71 -20.95 15.97 5.16
C SER A 71 -20.72 15.54 6.62
N ALA A 72 -19.78 14.66 6.91
CA ALA A 72 -19.53 14.21 8.28
C ALA A 72 -18.85 15.32 9.09
N PRO A 73 -19.38 15.69 10.28
CA PRO A 73 -18.84 16.78 11.08
C PRO A 73 -17.35 16.58 11.41
N GLY A 74 -16.54 17.58 11.03
CA GLY A 74 -15.08 17.55 11.30
C GLY A 74 -14.30 16.50 10.50
N PHE A 75 -14.87 15.94 9.44
CA PHE A 75 -14.12 15.07 8.55
C PHE A 75 -13.08 15.89 7.78
N SER A 76 -11.83 15.44 7.83
CA SER A 76 -10.74 15.94 7.00
C SER A 76 -9.72 14.82 6.84
N LEU A 77 -9.45 14.43 5.60
CA LEU A 77 -8.51 13.39 5.23
C LEU A 77 -7.16 14.01 4.88
N ARG A 78 -6.07 13.44 5.42
CA ARG A 78 -4.71 13.75 5.02
C ARG A 78 -4.15 12.61 4.17
N ILE A 79 -3.68 12.94 3.00
CA ILE A 79 -2.96 12.00 2.13
C ILE A 79 -1.48 12.38 2.11
N TYR A 80 -0.64 11.45 2.50
CA TYR A 80 0.81 11.57 2.51
C TYR A 80 1.40 10.81 1.35
N ALA A 81 2.20 11.45 0.54
CA ALA A 81 2.90 10.82 -0.58
C ALA A 81 4.14 11.66 -0.98
N ILE A 82 5.00 11.08 -1.80
CA ILE A 82 6.11 11.83 -2.41
C ILE A 82 5.57 12.90 -3.39
N PRO A 83 6.32 13.98 -3.64
CA PRO A 83 5.84 15.11 -4.47
C PRO A 83 5.28 14.71 -5.83
N GLU A 84 5.90 13.74 -6.50
CA GLU A 84 5.47 13.26 -7.81
C GLU A 84 4.08 12.61 -7.78
N VAL A 85 3.79 11.86 -6.71
CA VAL A 85 2.48 11.22 -6.50
C VAL A 85 1.43 12.27 -6.14
N VAL A 86 1.78 13.25 -5.29
CA VAL A 86 0.90 14.40 -4.99
C VAL A 86 0.57 15.17 -6.27
N ALA A 87 1.56 15.48 -7.09
CA ALA A 87 1.36 16.16 -8.37
C ALA A 87 0.45 15.34 -9.31
N SER A 88 0.64 14.02 -9.38
CA SER A 88 -0.22 13.13 -10.17
C SER A 88 -1.68 13.17 -9.68
N MET A 89 -1.92 13.10 -8.37
CA MET A 89 -3.29 13.18 -7.82
C MET A 89 -3.97 14.52 -8.12
N LYS A 90 -3.25 15.65 -8.02
CA LYS A 90 -3.77 16.98 -8.38
C LYS A 90 -4.10 17.09 -9.86
N ASN A 91 -3.22 16.59 -10.73
CA ASN A 91 -3.35 16.76 -12.17
C ASN A 91 -4.35 15.80 -12.80
N HIS A 92 -4.51 14.60 -12.25
CA HIS A 92 -5.24 13.53 -12.93
C HIS A 92 -6.45 12.98 -12.15
N LEU A 93 -6.56 13.24 -10.85
CA LEU A 93 -7.68 12.74 -10.03
C LEU A 93 -8.53 13.90 -9.50
N PHE A 94 -7.98 14.77 -8.66
CA PHE A 94 -8.71 15.89 -8.00
C PHE A 94 -8.56 17.19 -8.81
N ASN A 95 -8.91 17.15 -10.09
CA ASN A 95 -8.59 18.18 -11.09
C ASN A 95 -9.82 18.94 -11.61
N LYS A 96 -10.97 18.82 -10.96
CA LYS A 96 -12.27 19.43 -11.34
C LYS A 96 -12.88 18.85 -12.64
N ILE A 97 -12.18 17.91 -13.30
CA ILE A 97 -12.64 17.22 -14.50
C ILE A 97 -12.91 15.74 -14.19
N THR A 98 -11.91 15.01 -13.69
CA THR A 98 -12.06 13.61 -13.28
C THR A 98 -12.87 13.52 -11.98
N TRP A 99 -12.55 14.37 -10.98
CA TRP A 99 -13.26 14.47 -9.71
C TRP A 99 -13.14 15.88 -9.13
N PRO A 100 -14.06 16.32 -8.24
CA PRO A 100 -13.95 17.61 -7.57
C PRO A 100 -12.60 17.80 -6.87
N ASP A 101 -12.15 19.03 -6.84
CA ASP A 101 -10.96 19.43 -6.09
C ASP A 101 -11.30 19.60 -4.61
N PHE A 102 -11.24 18.53 -3.87
CA PHE A 102 -11.52 18.50 -2.44
C PHE A 102 -10.49 19.26 -1.57
N THR A 103 -9.37 19.68 -2.16
CA THR A 103 -8.37 20.50 -1.44
C THR A 103 -8.85 21.95 -1.25
N SER A 104 -9.93 22.35 -1.95
CA SER A 104 -10.56 23.67 -1.83
C SER A 104 -12.01 23.62 -1.35
N LEU A 105 -12.54 22.44 -1.02
CA LEU A 105 -13.93 22.25 -0.60
C LEU A 105 -14.04 21.82 0.88
N PRO A 106 -15.04 22.29 1.64
CA PRO A 106 -16.09 23.27 1.27
C PRO A 106 -15.56 24.69 1.10
N ASN A 107 -14.37 24.98 1.62
CA ASN A 107 -13.65 26.25 1.47
C ASN A 107 -12.15 26.04 1.75
N ASP A 108 -11.31 26.98 1.34
CA ASP A 108 -9.86 26.89 1.44
C ASP A 108 -9.30 26.87 2.87
N LEU A 109 -10.08 27.34 3.87
CA LEU A 109 -9.64 27.38 5.27
C LEU A 109 -9.79 26.02 5.96
N THR A 110 -10.83 25.27 5.59
CA THR A 110 -11.16 23.97 6.20
C THR A 110 -11.47 22.91 5.14
N PRO A 111 -10.51 22.60 4.26
CA PRO A 111 -10.74 21.62 3.21
C PRO A 111 -10.89 20.19 3.79
N VAL A 112 -11.74 19.41 3.13
CA VAL A 112 -11.93 17.99 3.51
C VAL A 112 -10.77 17.09 3.08
N LEU A 113 -9.91 17.58 2.20
CA LEU A 113 -8.71 16.88 1.74
C LEU A 113 -7.46 17.74 1.92
N LYS A 114 -6.42 17.16 2.51
CA LYS A 114 -5.08 17.75 2.58
C LYS A 114 -4.08 16.81 1.93
N LEU A 115 -3.37 17.27 0.92
CA LEU A 115 -2.27 16.57 0.29
C LEU A 115 -0.96 17.02 0.95
N VAL A 116 -0.24 16.09 1.56
CA VAL A 116 0.98 16.35 2.32
C VAL A 116 2.14 15.68 1.60
N GLU A 117 3.06 16.48 1.12
CA GLU A 117 4.28 15.99 0.50
C GLU A 117 5.26 15.50 1.58
N VAL A 118 5.82 14.33 1.37
CA VAL A 118 6.80 13.70 2.27
C VAL A 118 8.00 13.24 1.42
N ALA A 119 9.19 13.68 1.76
CA ALA A 119 10.38 13.26 1.05
C ALA A 119 10.67 11.76 1.30
N PRO A 120 11.28 11.05 0.34
CA PRO A 120 11.78 9.70 0.58
C PRO A 120 12.66 9.65 1.83
N GLU A 121 12.47 8.63 2.66
CA GLU A 121 13.14 8.40 3.95
C GLU A 121 12.83 9.43 5.07
N GLU A 122 12.03 10.46 4.80
CA GLU A 122 11.48 11.32 5.84
C GLU A 122 10.41 10.58 6.64
N SER A 123 10.45 10.70 7.96
CA SER A 123 9.51 10.02 8.84
C SER A 123 8.34 10.92 9.24
N VAL A 124 7.14 10.42 9.12
CA VAL A 124 5.90 11.09 9.58
C VAL A 124 5.34 10.35 10.77
N VAL A 125 4.99 11.08 11.82
CA VAL A 125 4.34 10.51 13.02
C VAL A 125 2.84 10.80 13.00
N VAL A 126 2.04 9.75 12.92
CA VAL A 126 0.56 9.84 12.91
C VAL A 126 -0.03 8.73 13.80
N ASN A 127 -0.98 9.10 14.65
CA ASN A 127 -1.74 8.15 15.49
C ASN A 127 -0.86 7.11 16.23
N GLY A 128 0.33 7.55 16.71
CA GLY A 128 1.29 6.70 17.43
C GLY A 128 2.09 5.73 16.55
N LEU A 129 1.99 5.87 15.23
CA LEU A 129 2.81 5.18 14.24
C LEU A 129 3.83 6.16 13.66
N THR A 130 5.04 5.68 13.43
CA THR A 130 6.06 6.36 12.61
C THR A 130 6.08 5.67 11.25
N ILE A 131 5.83 6.41 10.17
CA ILE A 131 5.77 5.87 8.81
C ILE A 131 6.82 6.59 7.96
N ARG A 132 7.67 5.81 7.31
CA ARG A 132 8.78 6.29 6.48
C ARG A 132 8.65 5.73 5.08
N PRO A 133 8.43 6.56 4.04
CA PRO A 133 8.46 6.15 2.65
C PRO A 133 9.89 5.80 2.22
N VAL A 134 10.05 4.75 1.42
CA VAL A 134 11.34 4.30 0.87
C VAL A 134 11.16 4.02 -0.61
N LEU A 135 11.95 4.67 -1.46
CA LEU A 135 11.88 4.44 -2.91
C LEU A 135 12.11 2.97 -3.26
N VAL A 136 11.30 2.47 -4.17
CA VAL A 136 11.39 1.13 -4.75
C VAL A 136 11.39 1.20 -6.28
N SER A 137 11.61 0.08 -6.95
CA SER A 137 11.75 0.03 -8.40
C SER A 137 10.42 -0.29 -9.07
N HIS A 138 9.77 0.72 -9.63
CA HIS A 138 8.52 0.55 -10.38
C HIS A 138 8.46 1.51 -11.56
N LEU A 139 7.45 1.37 -12.47
CA LEU A 139 7.31 2.18 -13.69
C LEU A 139 7.09 3.67 -13.41
N VAL A 140 6.40 3.98 -12.33
CA VAL A 140 6.16 5.35 -11.88
C VAL A 140 6.86 5.56 -10.53
N PRO A 141 7.13 6.82 -10.12
CA PRO A 141 7.69 7.08 -8.80
C PRO A 141 6.87 6.39 -7.70
N THR A 142 7.50 5.44 -6.99
CA THR A 142 6.84 4.54 -6.04
C THR A 142 7.64 4.42 -4.76
N THR A 143 6.93 4.40 -3.63
CA THR A 143 7.51 4.11 -2.32
C THR A 143 6.89 2.89 -1.69
N GLY A 144 7.72 2.06 -1.08
CA GLY A 144 7.29 1.21 0.02
C GLY A 144 7.26 2.00 1.33
N PHE A 145 6.78 1.38 2.40
CA PHE A 145 6.67 2.01 3.71
C PHE A 145 7.28 1.15 4.81
N ILE A 146 8.09 1.77 5.66
CA ILE A 146 8.47 1.23 6.96
C ILE A 146 7.50 1.82 7.97
N VAL A 147 6.80 0.96 8.71
CA VAL A 147 5.84 1.36 9.74
C VAL A 147 6.32 0.85 11.09
N GLU A 148 6.48 1.75 12.03
CA GLU A 148 6.94 1.44 13.37
C GLU A 148 5.97 1.96 14.43
N ASP A 149 5.79 1.18 15.48
CA ASP A 149 5.23 1.64 16.75
C ASP A 149 6.27 1.47 17.88
N LYS A 150 5.90 1.73 19.13
CA LYS A 150 6.80 1.60 20.28
C LYS A 150 7.38 0.19 20.47
N LYS A 151 6.80 -0.85 19.86
CA LYS A 151 7.12 -2.26 20.12
C LYS A 151 7.64 -3.01 18.92
N CYS A 152 7.22 -2.65 17.72
CA CYS A 152 7.51 -3.41 16.51
C CYS A 152 7.60 -2.53 15.26
N ALA A 153 8.24 -3.09 14.24
CA ALA A 153 8.27 -2.57 12.89
C ALA A 153 7.71 -3.61 11.91
N ILE A 154 7.04 -3.14 10.87
CA ILE A 154 6.71 -3.92 9.66
C ILE A 154 7.20 -3.15 8.43
N ALA A 155 7.50 -3.86 7.37
CA ALA A 155 7.87 -3.28 6.09
C ALA A 155 6.86 -3.68 5.02
N PHE A 156 6.40 -2.72 4.22
CA PHE A 156 5.52 -2.92 3.08
C PHE A 156 6.23 -2.40 1.83
N SER A 157 6.53 -3.28 0.87
CA SER A 157 7.32 -2.89 -0.30
C SER A 157 6.55 -2.02 -1.29
N SER A 158 5.22 -2.06 -1.26
CA SER A 158 4.39 -1.66 -2.39
C SER A 158 4.75 -2.42 -3.67
N ASP A 159 4.24 -2.00 -4.82
CA ASP A 159 4.55 -2.60 -6.11
C ASP A 159 6.00 -2.30 -6.47
N THR A 160 6.75 -3.34 -6.83
CA THR A 160 8.19 -3.20 -7.09
C THR A 160 8.72 -4.34 -7.96
N GLY A 161 9.61 -4.01 -8.86
CA GLY A 161 10.59 -4.95 -9.40
C GLY A 161 11.77 -5.16 -8.44
N PRO A 162 12.90 -5.70 -8.91
CA PRO A 162 14.10 -5.86 -8.10
C PRO A 162 14.58 -4.53 -7.51
N THR A 163 14.79 -4.48 -6.19
CA THR A 163 15.17 -3.27 -5.46
C THR A 163 16.29 -3.56 -4.46
N HIS A 164 17.05 -2.53 -4.03
CA HIS A 164 18.15 -2.69 -3.08
C HIS A 164 17.94 -1.87 -1.81
N ARG A 165 17.68 -0.58 -1.95
CA ARG A 165 17.59 0.35 -0.81
C ARG A 165 16.54 -0.06 0.21
N PHE A 166 15.40 -0.55 -0.25
CA PHE A 166 14.34 -1.08 0.63
C PHE A 166 14.88 -2.19 1.54
N TRP A 167 15.58 -3.18 0.98
CA TRP A 167 16.12 -4.30 1.76
C TRP A 167 17.25 -3.89 2.70
N GLU A 168 18.07 -2.90 2.33
CA GLU A 168 19.09 -2.35 3.23
C GLU A 168 18.43 -1.78 4.49
N ILE A 169 17.41 -0.95 4.33
CA ILE A 169 16.67 -0.34 5.44
C ILE A 169 15.97 -1.42 6.27
N VAL A 170 15.27 -2.36 5.63
CA VAL A 170 14.56 -3.47 6.29
C VAL A 170 15.52 -4.30 7.15
N ASN A 171 16.71 -4.60 6.66
CA ASN A 171 17.71 -5.36 7.39
C ASN A 171 18.26 -4.62 8.62
N GLY A 172 18.26 -3.29 8.59
CA GLY A 172 18.68 -2.43 9.70
C GLY A 172 17.66 -2.32 10.84
N LEU A 173 16.40 -2.73 10.63
CA LEU A 173 15.34 -2.60 11.64
C LEU A 173 15.52 -3.61 12.78
N LYS A 174 15.68 -3.10 14.02
CA LYS A 174 15.87 -3.96 15.20
C LYS A 174 14.62 -4.74 15.58
N ASN A 175 13.46 -4.11 15.47
CA ASN A 175 12.17 -4.61 15.94
C ASN A 175 11.28 -5.14 14.79
N LEU A 176 11.85 -5.53 13.65
CA LEU A 176 11.11 -6.05 12.51
C LEU A 176 10.33 -7.32 12.90
N ARG A 177 9.03 -7.35 12.61
CA ARG A 177 8.11 -8.46 12.89
C ARG A 177 7.50 -9.08 11.63
N GLY A 178 7.59 -8.43 10.50
CA GLY A 178 7.09 -8.95 9.24
C GLY A 178 7.42 -8.06 8.06
N VAL A 179 7.47 -8.67 6.89
CA VAL A 179 7.59 -7.98 5.60
C VAL A 179 6.37 -8.31 4.77
N ILE A 180 5.80 -7.32 4.11
CA ILE A 180 4.72 -7.47 3.14
C ILE A 180 5.31 -7.06 1.80
N THR A 181 5.29 -7.96 0.82
CA THR A 181 5.85 -7.71 -0.52
C THR A 181 4.99 -8.35 -1.60
N GLU A 182 5.17 -7.92 -2.82
CA GLU A 182 4.34 -8.37 -3.93
C GLU A 182 4.83 -9.65 -4.62
N THR A 183 3.92 -10.29 -5.34
CA THR A 183 4.20 -11.19 -6.47
C THR A 183 2.99 -11.16 -7.42
N SER A 184 3.12 -10.44 -8.51
CA SER A 184 1.97 -10.05 -9.35
C SER A 184 1.71 -10.98 -10.52
N PHE A 185 2.75 -11.59 -11.08
CA PHE A 185 2.66 -12.45 -12.25
C PHE A 185 3.29 -13.84 -12.02
N PRO A 186 2.83 -14.89 -12.70
CA PRO A 186 3.52 -16.17 -12.68
C PRO A 186 4.82 -16.13 -13.50
N ASN A 187 5.72 -17.08 -13.28
CA ASN A 187 7.06 -17.10 -13.90
C ASN A 187 7.02 -17.07 -15.44
N GLU A 188 5.98 -17.60 -16.05
CA GLU A 188 5.79 -17.60 -17.52
C GLU A 188 5.61 -16.19 -18.09
N PHE A 189 5.35 -15.20 -17.24
CA PHE A 189 5.20 -13.79 -17.60
C PHE A 189 6.36 -12.94 -17.07
N GLN A 190 7.58 -13.50 -16.96
CA GLN A 190 8.75 -12.77 -16.45
C GLN A 190 9.01 -11.48 -17.24
N ASP A 191 9.01 -11.56 -18.58
CA ASP A 191 9.25 -10.39 -19.44
C ASP A 191 8.22 -9.26 -19.19
N LEU A 192 6.95 -9.65 -18.97
CA LEU A 192 5.89 -8.69 -18.63
C LEU A 192 6.10 -8.10 -17.22
N ALA A 193 6.50 -8.93 -16.26
CA ALA A 193 6.80 -8.47 -14.92
C ALA A 193 7.97 -7.47 -14.93
N ASP A 194 9.02 -7.76 -15.69
CA ASP A 194 10.20 -6.88 -15.81
C ASP A 194 9.83 -5.51 -16.42
N VAL A 195 9.11 -5.50 -17.54
CA VAL A 195 8.71 -4.23 -18.18
C VAL A 195 7.64 -3.48 -17.42
N SER A 196 6.89 -4.11 -16.54
CA SER A 196 5.86 -3.48 -15.70
C SER A 196 6.34 -3.19 -14.27
N GLY A 197 7.60 -3.51 -13.95
CA GLY A 197 8.18 -3.23 -12.62
C GLY A 197 7.52 -4.04 -11.50
N HIS A 198 7.29 -5.34 -11.75
CA HIS A 198 6.69 -6.28 -10.80
C HIS A 198 7.55 -7.52 -10.59
N LEU A 199 7.17 -8.35 -9.62
CA LEU A 199 7.85 -9.62 -9.33
C LEU A 199 7.02 -10.84 -9.78
N THR A 200 7.72 -11.83 -10.32
CA THR A 200 7.26 -13.22 -10.40
C THR A 200 7.71 -13.99 -9.15
N PRO A 201 7.21 -15.20 -8.88
CA PRO A 201 7.75 -16.05 -7.81
C PRO A 201 9.27 -16.28 -7.90
N ALA A 202 9.83 -16.44 -9.10
CA ALA A 202 11.27 -16.60 -9.28
C ALA A 202 12.05 -15.34 -8.93
N ALA A 203 11.59 -14.16 -9.40
CA ALA A 203 12.19 -12.88 -9.06
C ALA A 203 12.02 -12.56 -7.57
N LEU A 204 10.87 -12.86 -6.97
CA LEU A 204 10.63 -12.76 -5.54
C LEU A 204 11.64 -13.59 -4.73
N ASP A 205 11.94 -14.81 -5.17
CA ASP A 205 12.91 -15.68 -4.49
C ASP A 205 14.30 -15.05 -4.43
N LEU A 206 14.74 -14.40 -5.51
CA LEU A 206 15.99 -13.63 -5.55
C LEU A 206 15.93 -12.41 -4.61
N GLU A 207 14.82 -11.67 -4.62
CA GLU A 207 14.61 -10.53 -3.72
C GLU A 207 14.65 -10.94 -2.25
N LEU A 208 13.97 -12.03 -1.89
CA LEU A 208 13.99 -12.58 -0.53
C LEU A 208 15.36 -13.14 -0.12
N GLY A 209 16.26 -13.41 -1.06
CA GLY A 209 17.67 -13.69 -0.78
C GLY A 209 18.42 -12.52 -0.14
N LYS A 210 17.93 -11.27 -0.32
CA LYS A 210 18.50 -10.06 0.27
C LYS A 210 18.05 -9.83 1.72
N LEU A 211 16.95 -10.48 2.16
CA LEU A 211 16.43 -10.36 3.53
C LEU A 211 17.28 -11.17 4.50
N LYS A 212 18.00 -10.49 5.41
CA LYS A 212 18.86 -11.09 6.43
C LYS A 212 18.15 -11.38 7.76
N ARG A 213 16.83 -11.18 7.82
CA ARG A 213 16.01 -11.30 9.03
C ARG A 213 15.09 -12.51 8.92
N ASP A 214 15.02 -13.31 9.98
CA ASP A 214 14.13 -14.48 10.06
C ASP A 214 12.74 -14.07 10.57
N VAL A 215 11.97 -13.38 9.74
CA VAL A 215 10.62 -12.90 10.03
C VAL A 215 9.61 -13.45 9.03
N PRO A 216 8.30 -13.49 9.36
CA PRO A 216 7.26 -13.81 8.39
C PRO A 216 7.25 -12.85 7.20
N VAL A 217 7.05 -13.39 6.00
CA VAL A 217 6.85 -12.64 4.77
C VAL A 217 5.43 -12.91 4.26
N TYR A 218 4.71 -11.83 4.02
CA TYR A 218 3.33 -11.86 3.53
C TYR A 218 3.28 -11.36 2.11
N LEU A 219 2.63 -12.12 1.23
CA LEU A 219 2.53 -11.81 -0.20
C LEU A 219 1.18 -11.21 -0.55
N TYR A 220 1.20 -10.24 -1.46
CA TYR A 220 0.00 -9.62 -2.01
C TYR A 220 0.18 -9.30 -3.50
N GLY A 221 -0.75 -8.58 -4.13
CA GLY A 221 -0.64 -8.01 -5.47
C GLY A 221 -0.89 -8.99 -6.61
N GLY A 222 -1.06 -10.28 -6.31
CA GLY A 222 -1.29 -11.28 -7.36
C GLY A 222 -2.47 -10.92 -8.26
N LYS A 223 -2.25 -10.88 -9.57
CA LYS A 223 -3.33 -10.63 -10.55
C LYS A 223 -4.36 -11.74 -10.47
N PRO A 224 -5.65 -11.45 -10.24
CA PRO A 224 -6.69 -12.45 -9.96
C PRO A 224 -6.74 -13.62 -10.93
N LYS A 225 -6.59 -13.35 -12.24
CA LYS A 225 -6.54 -14.35 -13.30
C LYS A 225 -5.44 -15.40 -13.11
N HIS A 226 -4.33 -15.03 -12.48
CA HIS A 226 -3.11 -15.84 -12.38
C HIS A 226 -2.85 -16.40 -10.98
N LEU A 227 -3.69 -16.11 -9.99
CA LEU A 227 -3.48 -16.48 -8.58
C LEU A 227 -3.18 -17.97 -8.36
N LYS A 228 -3.86 -18.86 -9.08
CA LYS A 228 -3.63 -20.32 -8.94
C LYS A 228 -2.20 -20.71 -9.34
N ALA A 229 -1.70 -20.16 -10.46
CA ALA A 229 -0.35 -20.42 -10.94
C ALA A 229 0.69 -19.81 -9.98
N ILE A 230 0.51 -18.54 -9.59
CA ILE A 230 1.38 -17.84 -8.65
C ILE A 230 1.49 -18.62 -7.33
N LYS A 231 0.35 -19.00 -6.70
CA LYS A 231 0.34 -19.75 -5.45
C LYS A 231 1.06 -21.10 -5.56
N LYS A 232 0.87 -21.82 -6.68
CA LYS A 232 1.57 -23.08 -6.95
C LYS A 232 3.09 -22.87 -7.03
N GLN A 233 3.53 -21.84 -7.74
CA GLN A 233 4.96 -21.54 -7.92
C GLN A 233 5.60 -21.02 -6.63
N VAL A 234 4.92 -20.17 -5.86
CA VAL A 234 5.38 -19.73 -4.53
C VAL A 234 5.53 -20.92 -3.58
N ALA A 235 4.58 -21.87 -3.58
CA ALA A 235 4.69 -23.08 -2.76
C ALA A 235 5.91 -23.94 -3.15
N ALA A 236 6.32 -23.94 -4.43
CA ALA A 236 7.48 -24.66 -4.91
C ALA A 236 8.82 -24.08 -4.44
N LEU A 237 8.86 -22.81 -3.99
CA LEU A 237 10.06 -22.18 -3.44
C LEU A 237 10.50 -22.81 -2.11
N LYS A 238 9.60 -23.54 -1.43
CA LYS A 238 9.84 -24.21 -0.13
C LYS A 238 10.39 -23.28 0.97
N ARG A 239 10.15 -21.98 0.87
CA ARG A 239 10.55 -21.02 1.90
C ARG A 239 9.62 -21.12 3.11
N LYS A 240 10.22 -21.22 4.29
CA LYS A 240 9.47 -21.15 5.57
C LYS A 240 8.96 -19.73 5.79
N LYS A 241 7.84 -19.58 6.51
CA LYS A 241 7.25 -18.29 6.90
C LYS A 241 6.82 -17.39 5.72
N LEU A 242 6.56 -17.96 4.54
CA LEU A 242 6.07 -17.26 3.36
C LEU A 242 4.60 -17.59 3.15
N THR A 243 3.70 -16.60 3.23
CA THR A 243 2.25 -16.78 3.14
C THR A 243 1.59 -15.64 2.37
N PHE A 244 0.45 -15.88 1.74
CA PHE A 244 -0.35 -14.82 1.14
C PHE A 244 -1.19 -14.08 2.19
N LEU A 245 -1.31 -12.77 2.05
CA LEU A 245 -2.32 -12.00 2.76
C LEU A 245 -3.72 -12.49 2.35
N GLU A 246 -4.63 -12.46 3.30
CA GLU A 246 -6.03 -12.81 3.10
C GLU A 246 -6.91 -11.58 3.31
N GLN A 247 -7.67 -11.21 2.29
CA GLN A 247 -8.62 -10.09 2.39
C GLN A 247 -9.61 -10.30 3.55
N GLY A 248 -9.87 -9.24 4.31
CA GLY A 248 -10.71 -9.26 5.50
C GLY A 248 -10.00 -9.70 6.78
N LYS A 249 -8.84 -10.36 6.68
CA LYS A 249 -8.10 -10.86 7.84
C LYS A 249 -7.39 -9.75 8.62
N VAL A 250 -7.25 -9.96 9.92
CA VAL A 250 -6.51 -9.09 10.83
C VAL A 250 -5.23 -9.80 11.28
N TYR A 251 -4.11 -9.14 11.09
CA TYR A 251 -2.80 -9.55 11.57
C TYR A 251 -2.39 -8.69 12.77
N ARG A 252 -1.63 -9.27 13.70
CA ARG A 252 -1.12 -8.57 14.89
C ARG A 252 0.39 -8.79 14.99
N PHE A 253 1.11 -7.70 15.13
CA PHE A 253 2.57 -7.66 15.24
C PHE A 253 3.01 -7.14 16.60
#